data_831350c08ea7bdb460b13317f16d18aa
#
_entry.id   831350c08ea7bdb460b13317f16d18aa
#
_cell.length_a   1.000
_cell.length_b   1.000
_cell.length_c   1.000
_cell.angle_alpha   90.00
_cell.angle_beta   90.00
_cell.angle_gamma   90.00
#
_symmetry.space_group_name_H-M   'P 1'
#
loop_
_entity.id
_entity.type
_entity.pdbx_description
1 polymer ?
#
loop_
_entity_poly.entity_id
_entity_poly.type
_entity_poly.pdbx_seq_one_letter_code
_entity_poly.pdbx_strand_id
1 'polypeptide(L)' 'MIDVLTVPVGARLQLHEGIVAEVTENMEDGMWLQVKYLEVPKTPTEAGAIELCHAQDIVKVLSASEGT' A
#
# COMPACT_ATOMS: atom_id res chain seq x y z
N MET A 1 3.11 14.56 4.84
CA MET A 1 2.94 13.22 5.43
C MET A 1 1.57 12.68 5.07
N ILE A 2 1.49 11.38 4.77
CA ILE A 2 0.22 10.76 4.41
C ILE A 2 -0.52 10.35 5.67
N ASP A 3 -1.80 10.69 5.72
CA ASP A 3 -2.64 10.30 6.84
C ASP A 3 -3.17 8.89 6.58
N VAL A 4 -2.52 7.92 7.19
CA VAL A 4 -2.83 6.51 6.96
C VAL A 4 -4.25 6.17 7.39
N LEU A 5 -4.78 6.89 8.38
CA LEU A 5 -6.14 6.60 8.84
C LEU A 5 -7.18 6.81 7.76
N THR A 6 -6.89 7.67 6.77
CA THR A 6 -7.87 7.96 5.74
C THR A 6 -7.69 7.10 4.48
N VAL A 7 -6.71 6.20 4.47
CA VAL A 7 -6.46 5.38 3.29
C VAL A 7 -7.43 4.20 3.29
N PRO A 8 -8.29 4.09 2.29
CA PRO A 8 -9.28 3.02 2.29
C PRO A 8 -8.71 1.70 1.78
N VAL A 9 -9.36 0.62 2.15
CA VAL A 9 -9.07 -0.69 1.57
C VAL A 9 -9.31 -0.61 0.06
N GLY A 10 -8.41 -1.18 -0.71
CA GLY A 10 -8.47 -1.11 -2.16
C GLY A 10 -7.67 0.01 -2.76
N ALA A 11 -7.23 0.96 -1.94
CA ALA A 11 -6.38 2.03 -2.46
C ALA A 11 -5.06 1.46 -2.95
N ARG A 12 -4.50 2.08 -3.97
CA ARG A 12 -3.20 1.68 -4.50
C ARG A 12 -2.16 2.69 -4.10
N LEU A 13 -1.02 2.17 -3.67
CA LEU A 13 0.05 2.97 -3.12
C LEU A 13 1.32 2.70 -3.88
N GLN A 14 2.15 3.74 -4.02
CA GLN A 14 3.51 3.56 -4.48
C GLN A 14 4.41 3.56 -3.26
N LEU A 15 5.21 2.52 -3.12
CA LEU A 15 6.17 2.38 -2.05
C LEU A 15 7.57 2.60 -2.60
N HIS A 16 8.58 2.51 -1.74
CA HIS A 16 9.94 2.67 -2.19
C HIS A 16 10.31 1.59 -3.21
N GLU A 17 11.29 1.88 -4.01
CA GLU A 17 11.82 0.93 -5.00
C GLU A 17 10.82 0.56 -6.08
N GLY A 18 9.86 1.44 -6.34
CA GLY A 18 8.93 1.22 -7.43
C GLY A 18 7.84 0.21 -7.14
N ILE A 19 7.74 -0.25 -5.90
CA ILE A 19 6.71 -1.21 -5.54
C ILE A 19 5.35 -0.55 -5.57
N VAL A 20 4.38 -1.22 -6.19
CA VAL A 20 2.98 -0.81 -6.17
C VAL A 20 2.22 -1.85 -5.37
N ALA A 21 1.40 -1.39 -4.43
CA ALA A 21 0.67 -2.29 -3.56
C ALA A 21 -0.77 -1.81 -3.41
N GLU A 22 -1.65 -2.73 -3.07
CA GLU A 22 -3.05 -2.44 -2.83
C GLU A 22 -3.36 -2.71 -1.36
N VAL A 23 -4.04 -1.77 -0.72
CA VAL A 23 -4.39 -1.93 0.69
C VAL A 23 -5.44 -3.01 0.84
N THR A 24 -5.15 -4.01 1.66
CA THR A 24 -6.10 -5.08 1.96
C THR A 24 -6.75 -4.89 3.32
N GLU A 25 -6.08 -4.18 4.24
CA GLU A 25 -6.67 -3.92 5.54
C GLU A 25 -5.99 -2.70 6.15
N ASN A 26 -6.77 -1.83 6.77
CA ASN A 26 -6.25 -0.67 7.49
C ASN A 26 -6.33 -0.99 8.98
N MET A 27 -5.19 -1.00 9.65
CA MET A 27 -5.14 -1.36 11.09
C MET A 27 -5.73 -0.25 11.96
N GLU A 28 -5.94 0.93 11.38
CA GLU A 28 -6.58 2.05 12.06
C GLU A 28 -5.82 2.53 13.29
N ASP A 29 -4.50 2.29 13.31
CA ASP A 29 -3.64 2.79 14.37
C ASP A 29 -2.83 4.00 13.92
N GLY A 30 -3.03 4.44 12.70
CA GLY A 30 -2.32 5.60 12.17
C GLY A 30 -0.92 5.30 11.68
N MET A 31 -0.48 4.05 11.70
CA MET A 31 0.88 3.71 11.33
C MET A 31 0.98 2.59 10.32
N TRP A 32 0.15 1.56 10.40
CA TRP A 32 0.33 0.35 9.62
C TRP A 32 -0.85 0.05 8.73
N LEU A 33 -0.56 -0.42 7.52
CA LEU A 33 -1.55 -0.95 6.59
C LEU A 33 -1.11 -2.34 6.18
N GLN A 34 -2.06 -3.24 5.99
CA GLN A 34 -1.75 -4.50 5.34
C GLN A 34 -1.99 -4.31 3.86
N VAL A 35 -1.02 -4.72 3.06
CA VAL A 35 -1.08 -4.50 1.62
C VAL A 35 -0.74 -5.79 0.87
N LYS A 36 -1.20 -5.87 -0.36
CA LYS A 36 -0.80 -6.91 -1.29
C LYS A 36 0.05 -6.27 -2.35
N TYR A 37 1.26 -6.78 -2.55
CA TYR A 37 2.16 -6.25 -3.57
C TYR A 37 1.60 -6.61 -4.94
N LEU A 38 1.47 -5.61 -5.80
CA LEU A 38 1.00 -5.81 -7.16
C LEU A 38 2.17 -5.83 -8.14
N GLU A 39 3.14 -4.92 -7.96
CA GLU A 39 4.30 -4.84 -8.82
C GLU A 39 5.53 -4.66 -7.94
N VAL A 40 6.53 -5.49 -8.16
CA VAL A 40 7.78 -5.42 -7.42
C VAL A 40 8.90 -5.51 -8.45
N PRO A 41 9.29 -4.39 -9.05
CA PRO A 41 10.22 -4.40 -10.18
C PRO A 41 11.54 -5.11 -9.90
N LYS A 42 12.08 -4.94 -8.69
CA LYS A 42 13.37 -5.54 -8.37
C LYS A 42 13.27 -6.99 -7.99
N THR A 43 12.11 -7.44 -7.57
CA THR A 43 11.91 -8.83 -7.13
C THR A 43 10.53 -9.28 -7.57
N PRO A 44 10.34 -9.51 -8.89
CA PRO A 44 8.98 -9.79 -9.39
C PRO A 44 8.31 -10.99 -8.75
N THR A 45 9.09 -11.90 -8.18
CA THR A 45 8.49 -13.07 -7.54
C THR A 45 7.75 -12.72 -6.27
N GLU A 46 7.93 -11.50 -5.75
CA GLU A 46 7.19 -11.09 -4.56
C GLU A 46 5.82 -10.49 -4.90
N ALA A 47 5.49 -10.34 -6.16
CA ALA A 47 4.17 -9.88 -6.54
C ALA A 47 3.12 -10.85 -5.99
N GLY A 48 2.09 -10.32 -5.36
CA GLY A 48 1.05 -11.13 -4.72
C GLY A 48 1.28 -11.36 -3.24
N ALA A 49 2.45 -11.00 -2.71
CA ALA A 49 2.73 -11.20 -1.28
C ALA A 49 1.92 -10.22 -0.44
N ILE A 50 1.51 -10.67 0.74
CA ILE A 50 0.81 -9.85 1.71
C ILE A 50 1.85 -9.38 2.72
N GLU A 51 1.94 -8.06 2.90
CA GLU A 51 2.94 -7.48 3.77
C GLU A 51 2.35 -6.36 4.59
N LEU A 52 3.02 -6.02 5.69
CA LEU A 52 2.66 -4.82 6.44
C LEU A 52 3.49 -3.65 5.91
N CYS A 53 2.83 -2.51 5.77
CA CYS A 53 3.46 -1.32 5.24
C CYS A 53 3.32 -0.20 6.28
N HIS A 54 4.44 0.42 6.64
CA HIS A 54 4.42 1.53 7.56
C HIS A 54 4.12 2.82 6.80
N ALA A 55 3.48 3.78 7.46
CA ALA A 55 3.17 5.05 6.82
C ALA A 55 4.40 5.69 6.18
N GLN A 56 5.57 5.55 6.78
CA GLN A 56 6.78 6.16 6.25
C GLN A 56 7.27 5.48 4.97
N ASP A 57 6.77 4.30 4.65
CA ASP A 57 7.17 3.62 3.44
C ASP A 57 6.36 4.04 2.22
N ILE A 58 5.33 4.83 2.41
CA ILE A 58 4.45 5.22 1.33
C ILE A 58 5.02 6.45 0.65
N VAL A 59 5.30 6.33 -0.64
CA VAL A 59 5.79 7.45 -1.43
C VAL A 59 4.62 8.33 -1.85
N LYS A 60 3.55 7.71 -2.35
CA LYS A 60 2.33 8.46 -2.65
C LYS A 60 1.17 7.51 -2.83
N VAL A 61 -0.03 8.05 -2.76
CA VAL A 61 -1.26 7.31 -3.02
C VAL A 61 -1.56 7.47 -4.50
N LEU A 62 -1.62 6.34 -5.22
CA LEU A 62 -1.84 6.36 -6.65
C LEU A 62 -3.32 6.47 -6.99
N SER A 63 -4.18 5.81 -6.21
CA SER A 63 -5.62 5.90 -6.41
C SER A 63 -6.31 5.46 -5.13
N ALA A 64 -7.45 6.07 -4.86
CA ALA A 64 -8.32 5.58 -3.80
C ALA A 64 -9.14 4.46 -4.38
N SER A 65 -9.67 3.65 -3.53
CA SER A 65 -10.33 2.59 -4.04
C SER A 65 -11.53 2.92 -4.78
N GLU A 66 -12.23 3.65 -4.47
CA GLU A 66 -13.30 3.92 -5.08
C GLU A 66 -13.99 3.13 -5.76
N GLY A 67 -14.05 2.34 -5.68
CA GLY A 67 -14.88 1.57 -6.15
C GLY A 67 -15.30 1.80 -7.46
N THR A 68 -14.83 2.38 -7.94
CA THR A 68 -15.30 2.66 -9.11
C THR A 68 -14.89 2.13 -10.04
#